data_2b7bb764628c079873d54471009972e4
#
_entry.id   2b7bb764628c079873d54471009972e4
#
_cell.length_a   1.000
_cell.length_b   1.000
_cell.length_c   1.000
_cell.angle_alpha   90.00
_cell.angle_beta   90.00
_cell.angle_gamma   90.00
#
_symmetry.space_group_name_H-M   'P 1'
#
loop_
_entity.id
_entity.type
_entity.pdbx_description
1 polymer ?
#
loop_
_entity_poly.entity_id
_entity_poly.type
_entity_poly.pdbx_seq_one_letter_code
_entity_poly.pdbx_strand_id
1 'polypeptide(L)' 'MVDATRTLDASGLACPMPVVRTRQAIDELATGEVLEVISTDRGSLRDIPAWAASTGNRLVDTAQEDGRFTFLIEKG' A
#
# COMPACT_ATOMS: atom_id res chain seq x y z
N MET A 1 13.79 -11.12 -2.07
CA MET A 1 13.15 -9.93 -2.66
C MET A 1 11.75 -10.30 -3.13
N VAL A 2 10.76 -9.48 -2.80
CA VAL A 2 9.38 -9.72 -3.21
C VAL A 2 9.06 -8.85 -4.42
N ASP A 3 8.62 -9.49 -5.50
CA ASP A 3 8.23 -8.77 -6.70
C ASP A 3 6.76 -8.37 -6.60
N ALA A 4 6.46 -7.12 -6.90
CA ALA A 4 5.09 -6.64 -6.91
C ALA A 4 4.36 -7.10 -8.16
N THR A 5 3.13 -7.57 -7.99
CA THR A 5 2.27 -7.92 -9.11
C THR A 5 1.79 -6.67 -9.83
N ARG A 6 1.60 -5.59 -9.05
CA ARG A 6 1.08 -4.32 -9.55
C ARG A 6 1.65 -3.18 -8.71
N THR A 7 1.82 -2.01 -9.31
CA THR A 7 2.27 -0.81 -8.62
C THR A 7 1.19 0.26 -8.68
N LEU A 8 0.87 0.84 -7.52
CA LEU A 8 -0.03 1.97 -7.39
C LEU A 8 0.78 3.20 -7.01
N ASP A 9 0.78 4.20 -7.86
CA ASP A 9 1.41 5.48 -7.56
C ASP A 9 0.35 6.42 -6.96
N ALA A 10 0.39 6.57 -5.64
CA ALA A 10 -0.47 7.47 -4.89
C ALA A 10 0.26 8.73 -4.45
N SER A 11 1.37 9.06 -5.13
CA SER A 11 2.13 10.27 -4.85
C SER A 11 1.26 11.51 -5.04
N GLY A 12 1.43 12.50 -4.16
CA GLY A 12 0.68 13.74 -4.24
C GLY A 12 -0.73 13.67 -3.66
N LEU A 13 -1.21 12.49 -3.31
CA LEU A 13 -2.52 12.34 -2.69
C LEU A 13 -2.42 12.48 -1.18
N ALA A 14 -3.38 13.18 -0.58
CA ALA A 14 -3.46 13.35 0.88
C ALA A 14 -4.48 12.39 1.47
N CYS A 15 -4.30 12.08 2.77
CA CYS A 15 -5.25 11.27 3.53
C CYS A 15 -6.68 11.78 3.34
N PRO A 16 -7.69 10.92 3.08
CA PRO A 16 -7.61 9.45 3.13
C PRO A 16 -7.36 8.79 1.76
N MET A 17 -7.00 9.56 0.74
CA MET A 17 -6.94 9.03 -0.64
C MET A 17 -5.92 7.91 -0.85
N PRO A 18 -4.72 7.92 -0.24
CA PRO A 18 -3.82 6.78 -0.41
C PRO A 18 -4.46 5.45 0.01
N VAL A 19 -5.18 5.43 1.13
CA VAL A 19 -5.86 4.20 1.59
C VAL A 19 -7.01 3.84 0.66
N VAL A 20 -7.80 4.82 0.21
CA VAL A 20 -8.92 4.58 -0.71
C VAL A 20 -8.43 3.95 -2.01
N ARG A 21 -7.37 4.49 -2.58
CA ARG A 21 -6.80 3.97 -3.82
C ARG A 21 -6.18 2.58 -3.61
N THR A 22 -5.51 2.37 -2.48
CA THR A 22 -4.94 1.07 -2.14
C THR A 22 -6.03 0.01 -2.05
N ARG A 23 -7.15 0.32 -1.41
CA ARG A 23 -8.28 -0.58 -1.30
C ARG A 23 -8.84 -0.96 -2.67
N GLN A 24 -9.00 0.03 -3.55
CA GLN A 24 -9.50 -0.22 -4.91
C GLN A 24 -8.54 -1.12 -5.69
N ALA A 25 -7.25 -0.85 -5.59
CA ALA A 25 -6.24 -1.63 -6.31
C ALA A 25 -6.15 -3.07 -5.79
N ILE A 26 -6.21 -3.27 -4.47
CA ILE A 26 -6.08 -4.61 -3.89
C ILE A 26 -7.28 -5.48 -4.25
N ASP A 27 -8.46 -4.88 -4.44
CA ASP A 27 -9.66 -5.62 -4.83
C ASP A 27 -9.53 -6.23 -6.23
N GLU A 28 -8.64 -5.69 -7.05
CA GLU A 28 -8.41 -6.20 -8.41
C GLU A 28 -7.37 -7.31 -8.45
N LEU A 29 -6.74 -7.62 -7.33
CA LEU A 29 -5.73 -8.67 -7.24
C LEU A 29 -6.30 -9.98 -6.71
N ALA A 30 -5.63 -11.07 -7.04
CA ALA A 30 -5.95 -12.37 -6.47
C ALA A 30 -5.20 -12.57 -5.16
N THR A 31 -5.73 -13.46 -4.31
CA THR A 31 -5.08 -13.82 -3.06
C THR A 31 -3.64 -14.24 -3.29
N GLY A 32 -2.73 -13.71 -2.50
CA GLY A 32 -1.29 -13.99 -2.62
C GLY A 32 -0.53 -13.05 -3.54
N GLU A 33 -1.24 -12.26 -4.34
CA GLU A 33 -0.57 -11.26 -5.17
C GLU A 33 -0.16 -10.05 -4.34
N VAL A 34 0.87 -9.34 -4.79
CA VAL A 34 1.48 -8.24 -4.04
C VAL A 34 1.26 -6.91 -4.75
N LEU A 35 0.76 -5.94 -4.01
CA LEU A 35 0.60 -4.56 -4.46
C LEU A 35 1.71 -3.70 -3.87
N GLU A 36 2.40 -2.96 -4.73
CA GLU A 36 3.33 -1.93 -4.29
C GLU A 36 2.59 -0.59 -4.31
N VAL A 37 2.56 0.08 -3.16
CA VAL A 37 1.92 1.40 -3.02
C VAL A 37 2.98 2.43 -2.72
N ILE A 38 3.01 3.50 -3.51
CA ILE A 38 3.91 4.63 -3.30
C ILE A 38 3.07 5.81 -2.84
N SER A 39 3.42 6.41 -1.70
CA SER A 39 2.72 7.57 -1.15
C SER A 39 3.71 8.64 -0.71
N THR A 40 3.28 9.89 -0.74
CA THR A 40 4.07 11.01 -0.20
C THR A 40 3.41 11.63 1.02
N ASP A 41 2.25 11.11 1.44
CA ASP A 41 1.55 11.59 2.62
C ASP A 41 2.01 10.82 3.86
N ARG A 42 2.46 11.57 4.89
CA ARG A 42 2.97 10.96 6.12
C ARG A 42 1.92 10.15 6.88
N GLY A 43 0.64 10.51 6.73
CA GLY A 43 -0.45 9.76 7.33
C GLY A 43 -0.50 8.31 6.88
N SER A 44 0.02 8.03 5.68
CA SER A 44 0.08 6.68 5.14
C SER A 44 0.91 5.73 6.00
N LEU A 45 1.93 6.26 6.69
CA LEU A 45 2.78 5.44 7.56
C LEU A 45 1.99 4.77 8.68
N ARG A 46 0.88 5.38 9.09
CA ARG A 46 -0.02 4.81 10.09
C ARG A 46 -1.22 4.14 9.44
N ASP A 47 -1.81 4.80 8.45
CA ASP A 47 -3.10 4.38 7.89
C ASP A 47 -3.00 3.13 7.03
N ILE A 48 -1.96 3.00 6.22
CA ILE A 48 -1.80 1.81 5.36
C ILE A 48 -1.57 0.54 6.19
N PRO A 49 -0.64 0.51 7.16
CA PRO A 49 -0.49 -0.68 8.00
C PRO A 49 -1.75 -1.03 8.78
N ALA A 50 -2.46 -0.04 9.32
CA ALA A 50 -3.69 -0.27 10.07
C ALA A 50 -4.78 -0.85 9.17
N TRP A 51 -4.94 -0.30 7.97
CA TRP A 51 -5.88 -0.81 6.98
C TRP A 51 -5.57 -2.25 6.58
N ALA A 52 -4.29 -2.54 6.31
CA ALA A 52 -3.87 -3.89 5.92
C ALA A 52 -4.23 -4.90 7.02
N ALA A 53 -3.91 -4.57 8.27
CA ALA A 53 -4.20 -5.45 9.40
C ALA A 53 -5.71 -5.68 9.57
N SER A 54 -6.51 -4.62 9.45
CA SER A 54 -7.96 -4.71 9.67
C SER A 54 -8.70 -5.44 8.55
N THR A 55 -8.09 -5.52 7.36
CA THR A 55 -8.72 -6.15 6.19
C THR A 55 -8.16 -7.54 5.88
N GLY A 56 -7.26 -8.06 6.71
CA GLY A 56 -6.68 -9.38 6.51
C GLY A 56 -5.65 -9.44 5.40
N ASN A 57 -5.15 -8.29 4.95
CA ASN A 57 -4.05 -8.23 4.01
C ASN A 57 -2.74 -8.14 4.79
N ARG A 58 -1.65 -8.60 4.19
CA ARG A 58 -0.37 -8.66 4.86
C ARG A 58 0.56 -7.57 4.37
N LEU A 59 1.06 -6.74 5.29
CA LEU A 59 2.11 -5.79 4.98
C LEU A 59 3.44 -6.55 4.97
N VAL A 60 3.99 -6.76 3.79
CA VAL A 60 5.20 -7.56 3.60
C VAL A 60 6.45 -6.75 3.90
N ASP A 61 6.48 -5.50 3.44
CA ASP A 61 7.64 -4.64 3.61
C ASP A 61 7.25 -3.18 3.49
N THR A 62 8.08 -2.31 4.06
CA THR A 62 7.95 -0.86 3.93
C THR A 62 9.32 -0.26 3.67
N ALA A 63 9.34 0.83 2.90
CA ALA A 63 10.56 1.59 2.66
C ALA A 63 10.24 3.07 2.71
N GLN A 64 11.23 3.86 3.06
CA GLN A 64 11.08 5.31 3.15
C GLN A 64 12.35 5.96 2.60
N GLU A 65 12.17 6.85 1.62
CA GLU A 65 13.29 7.54 0.99
C GLU A 65 12.81 8.86 0.39
N ASP A 66 13.47 9.95 0.79
CA ASP A 66 13.23 11.29 0.24
C ASP A 66 11.75 11.71 0.25
N GLY A 67 11.05 11.44 1.36
CA GLY A 67 9.64 11.82 1.49
C GLY A 67 8.68 10.91 0.75
N ARG A 68 9.17 9.81 0.18
CA ARG A 68 8.36 8.78 -0.44
C ARG A 68 8.28 7.58 0.47
N PHE A 69 7.08 7.06 0.61
CA PHE A 69 6.79 5.89 1.44
C PHE A 69 6.29 4.78 0.53
N THR A 70 6.97 3.64 0.55
CA THR A 70 6.60 2.48 -0.27
C THR A 70 6.13 1.35 0.61
N PHE A 71 5.01 0.74 0.26
CA PHE A 71 4.42 -0.37 1.00
C PHE A 71 4.23 -1.55 0.06
N LEU A 72 4.67 -2.74 0.48
CA LEU A 72 4.38 -3.97 -0.24
C LEU A 72 3.32 -4.72 0.54
N ILE A 73 2.17 -4.93 -0.08
CA ILE A 73 0.99 -5.51 0.55
C ILE A 73 0.57 -6.76 -0.20
N GLU A 74 0.56 -7.89 0.49
CA GLU A 74 0.09 -9.15 -0.07
C GLU A 74 -1.40 -9.29 0.22
N LYS A 75 -2.17 -9.57 -0.82
CA LYS A 75 -3.61 -9.77 -0.66
C LYS A 75 -3.90 -11.05 0.10
N GLY A 76 -4.68 -10.91 1.16
CA GLY A 76 -5.13 -12.03 1.97
C GLY A 76 -6.33 -12.80 1.42
#